data_dda46b329bc42e5c37d24d81d2b2d341
#
_entry.id   dda46b329bc42e5c37d24d81d2b2d341
#
_cell.length_a   1.000
_cell.length_b   1.000
_cell.length_c   1.000
_cell.angle_alpha   90.00
_cell.angle_beta   90.00
_cell.angle_gamma   90.00
#
_symmetry.space_group_name_H-M   'P 1'
#
loop_
_entity.id
_entity.type
_entity.pdbx_description
1 polymer ?
#
loop_
_entity_poly.entity_id
_entity_poly.type
_entity_poly.pdbx_seq_one_letter_code
_entity_poly.pdbx_strand_id
1 'polypeptide(L)'
;MSYWDSSALAKLYLKEPDSVAFLSLAKRAVPLRTSPLGQYEVTLTFRRQEADGALDRQTTNTLADELLIDIASGLVELVATKFELHAEFQHVLQTCFERAQPISIRTLDALHLAAALSASEAEFISNDIRQRTAAQALGMTVLP
;
A
#
# COMPACT_ATOMS: atom_id res chain seq x y z
N MET A 1 4.92 12.96 4.82
CA MET A 1 5.24 11.94 3.81
C MET A 1 4.11 10.93 3.82
N SER A 2 3.94 10.17 2.75
CA SER A 2 2.77 9.31 2.55
C SER A 2 3.18 7.86 2.34
N TYR A 3 2.48 6.95 3.02
CA TYR A 3 2.62 5.50 2.81
C TYR A 3 1.59 5.02 1.79
N TRP A 4 2.04 4.23 0.85
CA TRP A 4 1.24 3.63 -0.22
C TRP A 4 1.05 2.14 0.07
N ASP A 5 -0.19 1.72 0.26
CA ASP A 5 -0.49 0.29 0.32
C ASP A 5 -0.43 -0.35 -1.08
N SER A 6 -0.50 -1.66 -1.14
CA SER A 6 -0.41 -2.39 -2.41
C SER A 6 -1.56 -2.05 -3.37
N SER A 7 -2.77 -1.78 -2.87
CA SER A 7 -3.93 -1.47 -3.69
C SER A 7 -3.77 -0.13 -4.43
N ALA A 8 -3.22 0.87 -3.74
CA ALA A 8 -2.95 2.18 -4.31
C ALA A 8 -1.71 2.16 -5.22
N LEU A 9 -0.63 1.48 -4.80
CA LEU A 9 0.58 1.39 -5.59
C LEU A 9 0.35 0.67 -6.93
N ALA A 10 -0.43 -0.41 -6.94
CA ALA A 10 -0.79 -1.12 -8.18
C ALA A 10 -1.51 -0.24 -9.21
N LYS A 11 -2.30 0.77 -8.76
CA LYS A 11 -2.98 1.71 -9.64
C LYS A 11 -2.04 2.58 -10.50
N LEU A 12 -0.78 2.68 -10.12
CA LEU A 12 0.22 3.44 -10.88
C LEU A 12 0.70 2.67 -12.12
N TYR A 13 0.61 1.35 -12.09
CA TYR A 13 1.04 0.44 -13.16
C TYR A 13 -0.14 -0.09 -13.98
N LEU A 14 -1.27 -0.33 -13.34
CA LEU A 14 -2.48 -0.83 -13.98
C LEU A 14 -3.35 0.32 -14.50
N LYS A 15 -3.85 0.19 -15.73
CA LYS A 15 -4.74 1.19 -16.34
C LYS A 15 -6.19 0.90 -15.94
N GLU A 16 -6.57 1.41 -14.78
CA GLU A 16 -7.94 1.30 -14.26
C GLU A 16 -8.64 2.68 -14.25
N PRO A 17 -9.97 2.75 -14.22
CA PRO A 17 -10.71 4.02 -14.33
C PRO A 17 -10.32 5.06 -13.26
N ASP A 18 -9.98 4.61 -12.05
CA ASP A 18 -9.60 5.44 -10.91
C ASP A 18 -8.09 5.72 -10.80
N SER A 19 -7.27 5.14 -11.67
CA SER A 19 -5.80 5.34 -11.66
C SER A 19 -5.38 6.81 -11.76
N VAL A 20 -6.17 7.65 -12.42
CA VAL A 20 -5.85 9.08 -12.62
C VAL A 20 -5.69 9.82 -11.29
N ALA A 21 -6.52 9.53 -10.29
CA ALA A 21 -6.42 10.14 -8.96
C ALA A 21 -5.10 9.77 -8.28
N PHE A 22 -4.72 8.48 -8.31
CA PHE A 22 -3.48 7.98 -7.73
C PHE A 22 -2.25 8.51 -8.47
N LEU A 23 -2.25 8.57 -9.80
CA LEU A 23 -1.19 9.16 -10.59
C LEU A 23 -0.98 10.65 -10.26
N SER A 24 -2.05 11.39 -10.01
CA SER A 24 -1.98 12.80 -9.62
C SER A 24 -1.37 12.97 -8.23
N LEU A 25 -1.67 12.08 -7.30
CA LEU A 25 -1.03 12.04 -5.98
C LEU A 25 0.45 11.67 -6.07
N ALA A 26 0.79 10.64 -6.86
CA ALA A 26 2.16 10.17 -7.03
C ALA A 26 3.11 11.27 -7.51
N LYS A 27 2.67 12.14 -8.42
CA LYS A 27 3.47 13.29 -8.88
C LYS A 27 3.89 14.27 -7.78
N ARG A 28 3.18 14.29 -6.64
CA ARG A 28 3.44 15.20 -5.51
C ARG A 28 4.12 14.51 -4.32
N ALA A 29 4.19 13.20 -4.33
CA ALA A 29 4.60 12.38 -3.18
C ALA A 29 5.84 11.51 -3.48
N VAL A 30 6.83 12.06 -4.17
CA VAL A 30 8.09 11.36 -4.48
C VAL A 30 9.09 11.56 -3.33
N PRO A 31 9.75 10.49 -2.83
CA PRO A 31 9.56 9.09 -3.17
C PRO A 31 8.24 8.52 -2.66
N LEU A 32 7.72 7.52 -3.40
CA LEU A 32 6.55 6.76 -2.98
C LEU A 32 6.97 5.70 -1.97
N ARG A 33 6.47 5.74 -0.76
CA ARG A 33 6.93 4.86 0.31
C ARG A 33 5.97 3.71 0.55
N THR A 34 6.49 2.50 0.52
CA THR A 34 5.74 1.27 0.84
C THR A 34 6.63 0.30 1.61
N SER A 35 6.08 -0.79 2.12
CA SER A 35 6.88 -1.86 2.72
C SER A 35 7.29 -2.91 1.68
N PRO A 36 8.26 -3.80 1.98
CA PRO A 36 8.54 -4.97 1.15
C PRO A 36 7.29 -5.82 0.87
N LEU A 37 6.34 -5.85 1.81
CA LEU A 37 5.05 -6.52 1.62
C LEU A 37 4.28 -5.89 0.45
N GLY A 38 4.24 -4.56 0.34
CA GLY A 38 3.59 -3.86 -0.77
C GLY A 38 4.17 -4.24 -2.13
N GLN A 39 5.51 -4.34 -2.23
CA GLN A 39 6.17 -4.84 -3.44
C GLN A 39 5.68 -6.24 -3.84
N TYR A 40 5.63 -7.17 -2.87
CA TYR A 40 5.22 -8.56 -3.16
C TYR A 40 3.76 -8.66 -3.55
N GLU A 41 2.88 -7.92 -2.90
CA GLU A 41 1.46 -7.91 -3.22
C GLU A 41 1.17 -7.29 -4.58
N VAL A 42 1.85 -6.20 -4.95
CA VAL A 42 1.72 -5.60 -6.30
C VAL A 42 2.17 -6.59 -7.37
N THR A 43 3.31 -7.25 -7.18
CA THR A 43 3.80 -8.28 -8.10
C THR A 43 2.80 -9.43 -8.24
N LEU A 44 2.22 -9.89 -7.12
CA LEU A 44 1.19 -10.93 -7.14
C LEU A 44 -0.08 -10.45 -7.85
N THR A 45 -0.45 -9.18 -7.68
CA THR A 45 -1.61 -8.58 -8.36
C THR A 45 -1.44 -8.64 -9.89
N PHE A 46 -0.26 -8.34 -10.42
CA PHE A 46 0.03 -8.47 -11.85
C PHE A 46 -0.14 -9.91 -12.33
N ARG A 47 0.36 -10.89 -11.55
CA ARG A 47 0.20 -12.33 -11.89
C ARG A 47 -1.25 -12.80 -11.83
N ARG A 48 -2.06 -12.29 -10.92
CA ARG A 48 -3.49 -12.58 -10.88
C ARG A 48 -4.22 -12.02 -12.10
N GLN A 49 -3.90 -10.79 -12.51
CA GLN A 49 -4.44 -10.18 -13.73
C GLN A 49 -4.05 -10.99 -15.00
N GLU A 50 -2.85 -11.55 -15.04
CA GLU A 50 -2.42 -12.48 -16.10
C GLU A 50 -3.27 -13.76 -16.08
N ALA A 51 -3.43 -14.38 -14.91
CA ALA A 51 -4.20 -15.61 -14.75
C ALA A 51 -5.69 -15.44 -15.12
N ASP A 52 -6.24 -14.25 -14.84
CA ASP A 52 -7.62 -13.88 -15.16
C ASP A 52 -7.79 -13.43 -16.63
N GLY A 53 -6.70 -13.39 -17.41
CA GLY A 53 -6.70 -13.02 -18.82
C GLY A 53 -6.83 -11.51 -19.08
N ALA A 54 -6.72 -10.67 -18.05
CA ALA A 54 -6.74 -9.21 -18.20
C ALA A 54 -5.40 -8.64 -18.70
N LEU A 55 -4.31 -9.33 -18.43
CA LEU A 55 -2.97 -9.03 -18.93
C LEU A 55 -2.39 -10.25 -19.67
N ASP A 56 -1.58 -10.01 -20.70
CA ASP A 56 -0.73 -11.04 -21.26
C ASP A 56 0.58 -11.17 -20.47
N ARG A 57 1.30 -12.27 -20.68
CA ARG A 57 2.57 -12.55 -20.00
C ARG A 57 3.64 -11.51 -20.24
N GLN A 58 3.73 -10.99 -21.45
CA GLN A 58 4.73 -9.99 -21.79
C GLN A 58 4.49 -8.68 -21.04
N THR A 59 3.25 -8.21 -21.04
CA THR A 59 2.84 -7.02 -20.28
C THR A 59 3.06 -7.22 -18.78
N THR A 60 2.69 -8.39 -18.23
CA THR A 60 2.92 -8.72 -16.82
C THR A 60 4.40 -8.64 -16.45
N ASN A 61 5.29 -9.19 -17.26
CA ASN A 61 6.74 -9.12 -17.04
C ASN A 61 7.24 -7.67 -17.11
N THR A 62 6.79 -6.91 -18.09
CA THR A 62 7.15 -5.49 -18.23
C THR A 62 6.76 -4.68 -16.99
N LEU A 63 5.54 -4.85 -16.49
CA LEU A 63 5.09 -4.14 -15.27
C LEU A 63 5.88 -4.56 -14.02
N ALA A 64 6.23 -5.84 -13.89
CA ALA A 64 7.06 -6.30 -12.80
C ALA A 64 8.48 -5.72 -12.87
N ASP A 65 9.06 -5.63 -14.06
CA ASP A 65 10.38 -5.01 -14.26
C ASP A 65 10.35 -3.50 -14.01
N GLU A 66 9.28 -2.78 -14.43
CA GLU A 66 9.09 -1.36 -14.14
C GLU A 66 9.05 -1.10 -12.62
N LEU A 67 8.30 -1.89 -11.86
CA LEU A 67 8.28 -1.78 -10.39
C LEU A 67 9.69 -1.96 -9.79
N LEU A 68 10.47 -2.92 -10.26
CA LEU A 68 11.84 -3.15 -9.78
C LEU A 68 12.77 -1.99 -10.15
N ILE A 69 12.62 -1.42 -11.35
CA ILE A 69 13.37 -0.23 -11.77
C ILE A 69 13.01 0.97 -10.91
N ASP A 70 11.74 1.18 -10.60
CA ASP A 70 11.29 2.27 -9.75
C ASP A 70 11.83 2.14 -8.31
N ILE A 71 11.91 0.92 -7.79
CA ILE A 71 12.56 0.65 -6.50
C ILE A 71 14.07 0.91 -6.59
N ALA A 72 14.74 0.40 -7.60
CA ALA A 72 16.18 0.57 -7.77
C ALA A 72 16.60 2.04 -7.99
N SER A 73 15.75 2.84 -8.63
CA SER A 73 15.97 4.28 -8.86
C SER A 73 15.62 5.15 -7.66
N GLY A 74 14.96 4.59 -6.63
CA GLY A 74 14.48 5.32 -5.47
C GLY A 74 13.18 6.11 -5.70
N LEU A 75 12.50 5.91 -6.82
CA LEU A 75 11.15 6.46 -7.04
C LEU A 75 10.16 5.79 -6.07
N VAL A 76 10.28 4.48 -5.87
CA VAL A 76 9.59 3.73 -4.83
C VAL A 76 10.60 3.35 -3.75
N GLU A 77 10.39 3.85 -2.54
CA GLU A 77 11.23 3.57 -1.37
C GLU A 77 10.59 2.49 -0.51
N LEU A 78 11.33 1.43 -0.24
CA LEU A 78 10.89 0.40 0.69
C LEU A 78 11.23 0.82 2.12
N VAL A 79 10.22 1.12 2.92
CA VAL A 79 10.40 1.45 4.33
C VAL A 79 10.93 0.22 5.08
N ALA A 80 12.00 0.42 5.84
CA ALA A 80 12.60 -0.65 6.61
C ALA A 80 11.62 -1.16 7.67
N THR A 81 11.52 -2.47 7.80
CA THR A 81 10.82 -3.11 8.93
C THR A 81 11.66 -2.90 10.18
N LYS A 82 11.20 -2.06 11.09
CA LYS A 82 11.88 -1.78 12.36
C LYS A 82 11.46 -2.76 13.44
N PHE A 83 12.24 -2.80 14.52
CA PHE A 83 11.93 -3.64 15.69
C PHE A 83 10.56 -3.30 16.31
N GLU A 84 10.14 -2.05 16.20
CA GLU A 84 8.87 -1.53 16.71
C GLU A 84 7.64 -2.04 15.93
N LEU A 85 7.81 -2.70 14.79
CA LEU A 85 6.68 -3.17 13.97
C LEU A 85 5.68 -4.01 14.78
N HIS A 86 6.16 -4.85 15.71
CA HIS A 86 5.27 -5.64 16.54
C HIS A 86 4.41 -4.78 17.46
N ALA A 87 4.98 -3.76 18.09
CA ALA A 87 4.25 -2.85 18.95
C ALA A 87 3.19 -2.07 18.15
N GLU A 88 3.56 -1.57 16.96
CA GLU A 88 2.62 -0.89 16.08
C GLU A 88 1.52 -1.82 15.57
N PHE A 89 1.84 -3.07 15.26
CA PHE A 89 0.84 -4.06 14.87
C PHE A 89 -0.18 -4.30 16.01
N GLN A 90 0.28 -4.46 17.26
CA GLN A 90 -0.61 -4.58 18.41
C GLN A 90 -1.47 -3.31 18.59
N HIS A 91 -0.89 -2.12 18.43
CA HIS A 91 -1.62 -0.86 18.48
C HIS A 91 -2.72 -0.78 17.40
N VAL A 92 -2.42 -1.22 16.17
CA VAL A 92 -3.43 -1.32 15.10
C VAL A 92 -4.57 -2.24 15.50
N LEU A 93 -4.28 -3.43 16.05
CA LEU A 93 -5.31 -4.38 16.48
C LEU A 93 -6.18 -3.81 17.59
N GLN A 94 -5.57 -3.19 18.60
CA GLN A 94 -6.31 -2.54 19.69
C GLN A 94 -7.24 -1.45 19.14
N THR A 95 -6.72 -0.55 18.31
CA THR A 95 -7.50 0.54 17.72
C THR A 95 -8.67 0.01 16.88
N CYS A 96 -8.48 -1.08 16.15
CA CYS A 96 -9.51 -1.64 15.27
C CYS A 96 -10.57 -2.46 16.03
N PHE A 97 -10.17 -3.23 17.04
CA PHE A 97 -11.06 -4.22 17.66
C PHE A 97 -11.59 -3.82 19.04
N GLU A 98 -10.88 -2.97 19.81
CA GLU A 98 -11.32 -2.49 21.13
C GLU A 98 -12.18 -1.23 21.02
N ARG A 99 -13.21 -1.28 20.17
CA ARG A 99 -14.16 -0.18 19.95
C ARG A 99 -15.58 -0.74 19.82
N ALA A 100 -16.59 0.11 20.05
CA ALA A 100 -18.00 -0.27 20.02
C ALA A 100 -18.44 -0.92 18.69
N GLN A 101 -17.83 -0.47 17.60
CA GLN A 101 -18.00 -1.08 16.27
C GLN A 101 -16.61 -1.46 15.73
N PRO A 102 -16.20 -2.72 15.86
CA PRO A 102 -14.89 -3.18 15.40
C PRO A 102 -14.70 -3.00 13.89
N ILE A 103 -13.50 -2.60 13.52
CA ILE A 103 -13.06 -2.56 12.11
C ILE A 103 -12.39 -3.90 11.80
N SER A 104 -13.06 -4.76 11.04
CA SER A 104 -12.50 -6.05 10.64
C SER A 104 -11.47 -5.86 9.53
N ILE A 105 -10.19 -5.95 9.88
CA ILE A 105 -9.06 -5.92 8.95
C ILE A 105 -8.35 -7.27 8.91
N ARG A 106 -7.68 -7.55 7.79
CA ARG A 106 -6.86 -8.75 7.61
C ARG A 106 -5.44 -8.52 8.10
N THR A 107 -4.70 -9.60 8.32
CA THR A 107 -3.30 -9.54 8.80
C THR A 107 -2.42 -8.65 7.93
N LEU A 108 -2.51 -8.79 6.60
CA LEU A 108 -1.69 -7.98 5.69
C LEU A 108 -2.08 -6.51 5.73
N ASP A 109 -3.38 -6.20 5.84
CA ASP A 109 -3.87 -4.83 6.00
C ASP A 109 -3.31 -4.19 7.29
N ALA A 110 -3.33 -4.95 8.40
CA ALA A 110 -2.77 -4.49 9.68
C ALA A 110 -1.25 -4.29 9.60
N LEU A 111 -0.53 -5.13 8.85
CA LEU A 111 0.92 -4.98 8.66
C LEU A 111 1.27 -3.73 7.83
N HIS A 112 0.48 -3.37 6.81
CA HIS A 112 0.65 -2.12 6.09
C HIS A 112 0.47 -0.90 7.01
N LEU A 113 -0.57 -0.90 7.83
CA LEU A 113 -0.81 0.18 8.80
C LEU A 113 0.31 0.28 9.84
N ALA A 114 0.76 -0.87 10.37
CA ALA A 114 1.88 -0.91 11.31
C ALA A 114 3.18 -0.42 10.67
N ALA A 115 3.45 -0.75 9.41
CA ALA A 115 4.62 -0.26 8.68
C ALA A 115 4.56 1.26 8.48
N ALA A 116 3.39 1.80 8.14
CA ALA A 116 3.19 3.24 8.01
C ALA A 116 3.44 3.99 9.34
N LEU A 117 2.91 3.48 10.45
CA LEU A 117 3.12 4.03 11.80
C LEU A 117 4.60 3.96 12.19
N SER A 118 5.24 2.81 12.03
CA SER A 118 6.67 2.60 12.32
C SER A 118 7.57 3.53 11.51
N ALA A 119 7.16 3.90 10.29
CA ALA A 119 7.84 4.88 9.46
C ALA A 119 7.46 6.33 9.78
N SER A 120 6.58 6.57 10.75
CA SER A 120 6.06 7.89 11.13
C SER A 120 5.40 8.63 9.97
N GLU A 121 4.66 7.91 9.12
CA GLU A 121 3.95 8.50 8.00
C GLU A 121 2.63 9.13 8.48
N ALA A 122 2.38 10.36 8.04
CA ALA A 122 1.15 11.10 8.41
C ALA A 122 -0.01 10.81 7.46
N GLU A 123 0.29 10.37 6.24
CA GLU A 123 -0.68 10.11 5.20
C GLU A 123 -0.65 8.64 4.79
N PHE A 124 -1.84 8.09 4.54
CA PHE A 124 -2.03 6.71 4.08
C PHE A 124 -2.82 6.70 2.78
N ILE A 125 -2.22 6.18 1.72
CA ILE A 125 -2.81 6.11 0.39
C ILE A 125 -3.28 4.68 0.16
N SER A 126 -4.57 4.48 0.00
CA SER A 126 -5.19 3.17 -0.19
C SER A 126 -6.48 3.25 -1.00
N ASN A 127 -6.75 2.23 -1.78
CA ASN A 127 -8.05 2.01 -2.44
C ASN A 127 -8.97 1.07 -1.64
N ASP A 128 -8.48 0.42 -0.59
CA ASP A 128 -9.29 -0.47 0.27
C ASP A 128 -10.01 0.31 1.35
N ILE A 129 -11.35 0.26 1.33
CA ILE A 129 -12.21 1.02 2.24
C ILE A 129 -11.99 0.64 3.72
N ARG A 130 -11.65 -0.62 4.02
CA ARG A 130 -11.40 -1.09 5.39
C ARG A 130 -10.08 -0.57 5.92
N GLN A 131 -9.04 -0.60 5.09
CA GLN A 131 -7.75 -0.01 5.43
C GLN A 131 -7.87 1.50 5.62
N ARG A 132 -8.61 2.19 4.75
CA ARG A 132 -8.89 3.63 4.87
C ARG A 132 -9.56 3.96 6.20
N THR A 133 -10.60 3.21 6.57
CA THR A 133 -11.31 3.38 7.84
C THR A 133 -10.38 3.14 9.04
N ALA A 134 -9.55 2.11 8.98
CA ALA A 134 -8.59 1.81 10.04
C ALA A 134 -7.48 2.88 10.15
N ALA A 135 -6.94 3.35 9.03
CA ALA A 135 -5.96 4.43 8.99
C ALA A 135 -6.50 5.73 9.61
N GLN A 136 -7.75 6.10 9.31
CA GLN A 136 -8.42 7.24 9.93
C GLN A 136 -8.58 7.06 11.46
N ALA A 137 -8.95 5.86 11.90
CA ALA A 137 -9.06 5.54 13.32
C ALA A 137 -7.72 5.63 14.07
N LEU A 138 -6.61 5.42 13.36
CA LEU A 138 -5.23 5.57 13.84
C LEU A 138 -4.73 7.03 13.75
N GLY A 139 -5.56 7.98 13.30
CA GLY A 139 -5.21 9.39 13.20
C GLY A 139 -4.45 9.79 11.94
N MET A 140 -4.37 8.90 10.94
CA MET A 140 -3.73 9.22 9.66
C MET A 140 -4.67 10.00 8.74
N THR A 141 -4.10 10.87 7.91
CA THR A 141 -4.81 11.47 6.77
C THR A 141 -4.89 10.43 5.65
N VAL A 142 -6.09 10.17 5.15
CA VAL A 142 -6.32 9.16 4.09
C VAL A 142 -6.62 9.82 2.76
N LEU A 143 -5.91 9.41 1.70
CA LEU A 143 -6.00 9.93 0.34
C LEU A 143 -6.22 8.77 -0.66
N PRO A 144 -6.76 8.99 -1.87
CA PRO A 144 -7.44 10.19 -2.39
C PRO A 144 -8.74 10.46 -1.73
#